data_6f594687091e71c02856b0a3df7b14cd
#
_entry.id   6f594687091e71c02856b0a3df7b14cd
#
_cell.length_a   1.000
_cell.length_b   1.000
_cell.length_c   1.000
_cell.angle_alpha   90.00
_cell.angle_beta   90.00
_cell.angle_gamma   90.00
#
_symmetry.space_group_name_H-M   'P 1'
#
loop_
_entity.id
_entity.type
_entity.pdbx_description
1 polymer ?
#
loop_
_entity_poly.entity_id
_entity_poly.type
_entity_poly.pdbx_seq_one_letter_code
_entity_poly.pdbx_strand_id
1 'polypeptide(L)'
;LMKEAFYDPRQRVWTDANLRGEGYQVEMNPGVTGLNYQRVRENLYGDWTYEELEAAYEQKTDFACTASFSSLLFYQRRSLRKGGFFLPSPLGAGVDRVDLIWAVLADIACSIYEQFQNLSDLTENRAPAIPGCGGGLQSRALCQMLADLSGRELVLRPGFEQATVQGLIQLCDETMGEPSLHADGTAIRYTPRKEQLIHRYYPVWLENRNHANGVC
;
A
#
# COMPACT_ATOMS: atom_id res chain seq x y z
N LEU A 1 4.04 14.23 11.29
CA LEU A 1 4.22 14.51 12.71
C LEU A 1 3.22 15.58 13.18
N MET A 2 2.59 15.33 14.32
CA MET A 2 1.68 16.25 15.00
C MET A 2 2.42 16.88 16.18
N LYS A 3 2.13 18.17 16.49
CA LYS A 3 2.75 18.84 17.64
C LYS A 3 2.14 18.37 18.96
N GLU A 4 0.89 17.97 18.95
CA GLU A 4 0.12 17.49 20.11
C GLU A 4 -0.34 16.07 19.85
N ALA A 5 -0.59 15.31 20.92
CA ALA A 5 -1.15 13.97 20.84
C ALA A 5 -2.54 14.03 20.19
N PHE A 6 -2.70 13.28 19.10
CA PHE A 6 -3.97 13.20 18.38
C PHE A 6 -4.79 12.02 18.89
N TYR A 7 -5.98 12.29 19.35
CA TYR A 7 -6.94 11.27 19.76
C TYR A 7 -8.11 11.21 18.77
N ASP A 8 -8.27 10.08 18.11
CA ASP A 8 -9.45 9.83 17.28
C ASP A 8 -10.52 9.07 18.07
N PRO A 9 -11.72 9.68 18.34
CA PRO A 9 -12.80 9.01 19.09
C PRO A 9 -13.30 7.73 18.40
N ARG A 10 -13.09 7.60 17.09
CA ARG A 10 -13.45 6.40 16.30
C ARG A 10 -12.37 5.32 16.31
N GLN A 11 -11.23 5.59 16.96
CA GLN A 11 -10.10 4.66 17.09
C GLN A 11 -9.59 4.12 15.74
N ARG A 12 -9.49 4.98 14.73
CA ARG A 12 -9.01 4.64 13.38
C ARG A 12 -7.50 4.68 13.28
N VAL A 13 -6.84 5.36 14.21
CA VAL A 13 -5.40 5.62 14.21
C VAL A 13 -4.78 5.25 15.54
N TRP A 14 -3.48 4.98 15.51
CA TRP A 14 -2.62 4.97 16.69
C TRP A 14 -1.83 6.27 16.75
N THR A 15 -1.54 6.71 17.95
CA THR A 15 -0.70 7.88 18.19
C THR A 15 0.42 7.48 19.13
N ASP A 16 1.65 7.58 18.65
CA ASP A 16 2.85 7.29 19.41
C ASP A 16 3.71 8.54 19.54
N ALA A 17 4.49 8.62 20.63
CA ALA A 17 5.50 9.66 20.77
C ALA A 17 6.59 9.47 19.70
N ASN A 18 7.05 10.56 19.08
CA ASN A 18 8.20 10.49 18.21
C ASN A 18 9.44 10.08 19.00
N LEU A 19 10.24 9.18 18.44
CA LEU A 19 11.48 8.66 19.07
C LEU A 19 12.46 9.76 19.47
N ARG A 20 12.46 10.91 18.82
CA ARG A 20 13.29 12.07 19.16
C ARG A 20 12.65 13.01 20.21
N GLY A 21 11.48 12.65 20.75
CA GLY A 21 10.78 13.49 21.74
C GLY A 21 10.11 14.75 21.17
N GLU A 22 10.15 14.93 19.86
CA GLU A 22 9.57 16.12 19.20
C GLU A 22 8.26 15.77 18.50
N GLY A 23 7.13 15.89 19.23
CA GLY A 23 5.80 15.66 18.69
C GLY A 23 5.38 14.19 18.66
N TYR A 24 4.36 13.90 17.86
CA TYR A 24 3.68 12.62 17.82
C TYR A 24 3.57 12.10 16.40
N GLN A 25 3.68 10.79 16.26
CA GLN A 25 3.44 10.06 15.04
C GLN A 25 2.02 9.50 15.07
N VAL A 26 1.26 9.71 13.99
CA VAL A 26 -0.09 9.16 13.84
C VAL A 26 -0.06 8.14 12.72
N GLU A 27 -0.55 6.94 13.00
CA GLU A 27 -0.45 5.78 12.11
C GLU A 27 -1.80 5.16 11.80
N MET A 28 -1.93 4.64 10.58
CA MET A 28 -2.98 3.73 10.14
C MET A 28 -2.36 2.48 9.52
N ASN A 29 -3.05 1.35 9.66
CA ASN A 29 -2.58 0.07 9.13
C ASN A 29 -3.56 -0.45 8.06
N PRO A 30 -3.10 -0.73 6.84
CA PRO A 30 -3.94 -1.30 5.76
C PRO A 30 -4.24 -2.80 5.95
N GLY A 31 -3.70 -3.43 6.98
CA GLY A 31 -3.84 -4.86 7.22
C GLY A 31 -2.65 -5.68 6.70
N VAL A 32 -2.88 -6.97 6.48
CA VAL A 32 -1.87 -7.89 5.96
C VAL A 32 -1.80 -7.74 4.44
N THR A 33 -0.75 -7.12 3.95
CA THR A 33 -0.58 -6.81 2.52
C THR A 33 0.44 -7.74 1.85
N GLY A 34 1.72 -7.48 1.99
CA GLY A 34 2.80 -8.20 1.30
C GLY A 34 2.79 -9.71 1.53
N LEU A 35 2.45 -10.17 2.74
CA LEU A 35 2.38 -11.60 3.05
C LEU A 35 1.26 -12.31 2.26
N ASN A 36 0.13 -11.65 2.03
CA ASN A 36 -0.95 -12.21 1.21
C ASN A 36 -0.52 -12.36 -0.24
N TYR A 37 0.14 -11.34 -0.79
CA TYR A 37 0.72 -11.42 -2.14
C TYR A 37 1.74 -12.54 -2.25
N GLN A 38 2.67 -12.63 -1.29
CA GLN A 38 3.68 -13.69 -1.27
C GLN A 38 3.05 -15.08 -1.27
N ARG A 39 2.05 -15.32 -0.42
CA ARG A 39 1.35 -16.61 -0.35
C ARG A 39 0.64 -16.98 -1.65
N VAL A 40 -0.05 -16.02 -2.28
CA VAL A 40 -0.69 -16.26 -3.57
C VAL A 40 0.37 -16.55 -4.64
N ARG A 41 1.45 -15.79 -4.67
CA ARG A 41 2.56 -16.00 -5.60
C ARG A 41 3.20 -17.39 -5.42
N GLU A 42 3.56 -17.76 -4.21
CA GLU A 42 4.19 -19.06 -3.92
C GLU A 42 3.30 -20.25 -4.31
N ASN A 43 2.00 -20.15 -4.10
CA ASN A 43 1.07 -21.25 -4.37
C ASN A 43 0.63 -21.34 -5.84
N LEU A 44 0.52 -20.23 -6.54
CA LEU A 44 -0.07 -20.20 -7.89
C LEU A 44 0.91 -19.76 -8.99
N TYR A 45 2.03 -19.13 -8.65
CA TYR A 45 2.97 -18.49 -9.58
C TYR A 45 4.44 -18.79 -9.24
N GLY A 46 4.71 -19.95 -8.64
CA GLY A 46 6.08 -20.34 -8.28
C GLY A 46 7.02 -20.53 -9.49
N ASP A 47 6.45 -20.64 -10.68
CA ASP A 47 7.11 -20.72 -11.97
C ASP A 47 7.44 -19.36 -12.59
N TRP A 48 7.01 -18.24 -12.00
CA TRP A 48 7.23 -16.87 -12.48
C TRP A 48 8.21 -16.10 -11.60
N THR A 49 9.13 -15.39 -12.22
CA THR A 49 10.00 -14.42 -11.56
C THR A 49 9.24 -13.12 -11.25
N TYR A 50 9.80 -12.30 -10.38
CA TYR A 50 9.24 -10.96 -10.12
C TYR A 50 9.31 -10.06 -11.36
N GLU A 51 10.36 -10.19 -12.17
CA GLU A 51 10.54 -9.43 -13.42
C GLU A 51 9.48 -9.80 -14.45
N GLU A 52 9.15 -11.07 -14.60
CA GLU A 52 8.08 -11.53 -15.50
C GLU A 52 6.71 -11.02 -15.06
N LEU A 53 6.44 -11.01 -13.73
CA LEU A 53 5.22 -10.44 -13.19
C LEU A 53 5.13 -8.94 -13.42
N GLU A 54 6.20 -8.19 -13.15
CA GLU A 54 6.24 -6.73 -13.40
C GLU A 54 6.02 -6.41 -14.88
N ALA A 55 6.65 -7.16 -15.79
CA ALA A 55 6.44 -6.99 -17.23
C ALA A 55 4.99 -7.28 -17.66
N ALA A 56 4.35 -8.28 -17.06
CA ALA A 56 2.95 -8.59 -17.31
C ALA A 56 2.01 -7.48 -16.80
N TYR A 57 2.32 -6.90 -15.63
CA TYR A 57 1.54 -5.78 -15.07
C TYR A 57 1.61 -4.51 -15.93
N GLU A 58 2.77 -4.22 -16.50
CA GLU A 58 2.96 -3.06 -17.39
C GLU A 58 2.11 -3.14 -18.67
N GLN A 59 1.81 -4.35 -19.15
CA GLN A 59 0.99 -4.58 -20.34
C GLN A 59 -0.52 -4.58 -20.07
N LYS A 60 -0.91 -4.53 -18.81
CA LYS A 60 -2.32 -4.65 -18.43
C LYS A 60 -3.12 -3.38 -18.74
N THR A 61 -4.16 -3.53 -19.55
CA THR A 61 -5.05 -2.43 -19.99
C THR A 61 -6.48 -2.54 -19.46
N ASP A 62 -6.85 -3.72 -18.94
CA ASP A 62 -8.16 -3.97 -18.37
C ASP A 62 -8.07 -4.98 -17.21
N PHE A 63 -9.15 -5.19 -16.47
CA PHE A 63 -9.24 -6.18 -15.39
C PHE A 63 -10.51 -7.02 -15.54
N ALA A 64 -10.39 -8.32 -15.32
CA ALA A 64 -11.49 -9.26 -15.41
C ALA A 64 -12.01 -9.73 -14.04
N CYS A 65 -11.32 -9.40 -12.96
CA CYS A 65 -11.72 -9.75 -11.59
C CYS A 65 -11.19 -8.71 -10.60
N THR A 66 -11.74 -8.74 -9.38
CA THR A 66 -11.14 -8.05 -8.22
C THR A 66 -10.72 -9.06 -7.17
N ALA A 67 -9.82 -8.66 -6.28
CA ALA A 67 -9.40 -9.46 -5.15
C ALA A 67 -9.56 -8.66 -3.85
N SER A 68 -9.79 -9.33 -2.74
CA SER A 68 -9.75 -8.74 -1.42
C SER A 68 -9.17 -9.76 -0.44
N PHE A 69 -7.95 -9.48 0.04
CA PHE A 69 -7.24 -10.29 1.03
C PHE A 69 -6.82 -9.47 2.24
N SER A 70 -7.05 -8.15 2.21
CA SER A 70 -6.79 -7.26 3.34
C SER A 70 -7.78 -7.53 4.47
N SER A 71 -7.30 -7.57 5.70
CA SER A 71 -8.05 -8.07 6.85
C SER A 71 -8.58 -6.99 7.81
N LEU A 72 -8.37 -5.69 7.55
CA LEU A 72 -8.66 -4.64 8.52
C LEU A 72 -9.49 -3.49 7.95
N LEU A 73 -10.61 -3.20 8.64
CA LEU A 73 -11.41 -1.97 8.52
C LEU A 73 -11.52 -1.35 9.91
N PHE A 74 -10.53 -0.57 10.32
CA PHE A 74 -10.46 -0.01 11.68
C PHE A 74 -11.62 0.94 12.00
N TYR A 75 -11.98 1.81 11.07
CA TYR A 75 -13.02 2.82 11.30
C TYR A 75 -14.40 2.24 11.64
N GLN A 76 -14.61 0.95 11.38
CA GLN A 76 -15.85 0.26 11.74
C GLN A 76 -15.66 -0.76 12.85
N ARG A 77 -14.48 -0.87 13.44
CA ARG A 77 -14.11 -1.91 14.43
C ARG A 77 -14.37 -3.33 13.92
N ARG A 78 -14.28 -3.53 12.60
CA ARG A 78 -14.54 -4.82 11.96
C ARG A 78 -13.27 -5.33 11.31
N SER A 79 -12.89 -6.55 11.69
CA SER A 79 -11.96 -7.32 10.87
C SER A 79 -12.73 -7.87 9.68
N LEU A 80 -12.23 -7.68 8.47
CA LEU A 80 -12.74 -8.40 7.31
C LEU A 80 -12.46 -9.89 7.52
N ARG A 81 -13.49 -10.71 7.42
CA ARG A 81 -13.39 -12.16 7.66
C ARG A 81 -13.51 -12.98 6.39
N LYS A 82 -13.98 -12.35 5.33
CA LYS A 82 -14.17 -12.99 4.02
C LYS A 82 -13.36 -12.22 3.00
N GLY A 83 -12.56 -12.93 2.27
CA GLY A 83 -11.77 -12.43 1.16
C GLY A 83 -11.61 -13.48 0.10
N GLY A 84 -11.05 -13.11 -1.02
CA GLY A 84 -10.83 -13.96 -2.17
C GLY A 84 -10.89 -13.18 -3.47
N PHE A 85 -11.07 -13.94 -4.56
CA PHE A 85 -11.31 -13.37 -5.87
C PHE A 85 -12.81 -13.21 -6.14
N PHE A 86 -13.19 -12.09 -6.71
CA PHE A 86 -14.53 -11.82 -7.17
C PHE A 86 -14.51 -11.88 -8.69
N LEU A 87 -15.11 -12.93 -9.22
CA LEU A 87 -15.12 -13.26 -10.63
C LEU A 87 -16.51 -13.02 -11.21
N PRO A 88 -16.63 -12.67 -12.49
CA PRO A 88 -17.94 -12.56 -13.15
C PRO A 88 -18.63 -13.92 -13.24
N SER A 89 -19.93 -13.93 -13.20
CA SER A 89 -20.74 -15.13 -13.42
C SER A 89 -21.68 -14.92 -14.61
N PRO A 90 -21.63 -15.78 -15.64
CA PRO A 90 -20.71 -16.92 -15.81
C PRO A 90 -19.26 -16.48 -15.94
N LEU A 91 -18.32 -17.38 -15.60
CA LEU A 91 -16.89 -17.09 -15.74
C LEU A 91 -16.56 -16.79 -17.20
N GLY A 92 -16.07 -15.58 -17.44
CA GLY A 92 -15.67 -15.14 -18.77
C GLY A 92 -14.37 -15.82 -19.25
N ALA A 93 -14.25 -16.06 -20.56
CA ALA A 93 -13.06 -16.63 -21.17
C ALA A 93 -11.81 -15.71 -21.09
N GLY A 94 -12.00 -14.45 -20.70
CA GLY A 94 -10.93 -13.46 -20.59
C GLY A 94 -10.22 -13.43 -19.22
N VAL A 95 -10.63 -14.26 -18.25
CA VAL A 95 -9.94 -14.34 -16.96
C VAL A 95 -8.71 -15.22 -17.08
N ASP A 96 -7.54 -14.66 -16.90
CA ASP A 96 -6.26 -15.36 -16.95
C ASP A 96 -5.47 -15.28 -15.63
N ARG A 97 -4.29 -15.91 -15.60
CA ARG A 97 -3.41 -15.88 -14.44
C ARG A 97 -2.92 -14.47 -14.10
N VAL A 98 -2.70 -13.64 -15.10
CA VAL A 98 -2.23 -12.26 -14.90
C VAL A 98 -3.32 -11.43 -14.24
N ASP A 99 -4.60 -11.64 -14.60
CA ASP A 99 -5.72 -10.98 -13.94
C ASP A 99 -5.76 -11.25 -12.44
N LEU A 100 -5.58 -12.51 -12.05
CA LEU A 100 -5.67 -12.90 -10.65
C LEU A 100 -4.53 -12.28 -9.82
N ILE A 101 -3.28 -12.41 -10.26
CA ILE A 101 -2.15 -11.88 -9.48
C ILE A 101 -2.09 -10.35 -9.49
N TRP A 102 -2.47 -9.72 -10.61
CA TRP A 102 -2.61 -8.28 -10.71
C TRP A 102 -3.68 -7.76 -9.74
N ALA A 103 -4.83 -8.45 -9.65
CA ALA A 103 -5.89 -8.09 -8.72
C ALA A 103 -5.43 -8.16 -7.25
N VAL A 104 -4.56 -9.11 -6.89
CA VAL A 104 -3.96 -9.17 -5.54
C VAL A 104 -3.03 -7.99 -5.29
N LEU A 105 -2.23 -7.59 -6.27
CA LEU A 105 -1.38 -6.39 -6.16
C LEU A 105 -2.22 -5.12 -6.05
N ALA A 106 -3.27 -5.02 -6.87
CA ALA A 106 -4.21 -3.90 -6.84
C ALA A 106 -5.00 -3.82 -5.52
N ASP A 107 -5.36 -4.96 -4.89
CA ASP A 107 -5.94 -4.99 -3.54
C ASP A 107 -5.02 -4.33 -2.50
N ILE A 108 -3.72 -4.61 -2.57
CA ILE A 108 -2.72 -3.95 -1.69
C ILE A 108 -2.71 -2.44 -1.93
N ALA A 109 -2.64 -2.01 -3.20
CA ALA A 109 -2.65 -0.60 -3.55
C ALA A 109 -3.91 0.11 -3.05
N CYS A 110 -5.08 -0.48 -3.27
CA CYS A 110 -6.38 0.04 -2.84
C CYS A 110 -6.48 0.14 -1.31
N SER A 111 -6.01 -0.90 -0.59
CA SER A 111 -6.01 -0.94 0.87
C SER A 111 -5.11 0.13 1.49
N ILE A 112 -3.90 0.30 0.95
CA ILE A 112 -2.98 1.36 1.39
C ILE A 112 -3.58 2.73 1.08
N TYR A 113 -4.12 2.91 -0.11
CA TYR A 113 -4.71 4.18 -0.53
C TYR A 113 -5.90 4.59 0.35
N GLU A 114 -6.80 3.65 0.68
CA GLU A 114 -7.94 3.93 1.58
C GLU A 114 -7.48 4.43 2.94
N GLN A 115 -6.47 3.78 3.53
CA GLN A 115 -5.94 4.21 4.82
C GLN A 115 -5.17 5.54 4.70
N PHE A 116 -4.45 5.74 3.61
CA PHE A 116 -3.77 7.00 3.34
C PHE A 116 -4.76 8.17 3.20
N GLN A 117 -5.89 7.98 2.51
CA GLN A 117 -6.94 9.00 2.42
C GLN A 117 -7.50 9.33 3.82
N ASN A 118 -7.88 8.30 4.58
CA ASN A 118 -8.38 8.48 5.94
C ASN A 118 -7.39 9.23 6.83
N LEU A 119 -6.11 8.85 6.78
CA LEU A 119 -5.05 9.52 7.55
C LEU A 119 -4.85 10.96 7.09
N SER A 120 -4.83 11.21 5.79
CA SER A 120 -4.66 12.54 5.22
C SER A 120 -5.80 13.49 5.61
N ASP A 121 -7.03 12.98 5.64
CA ASP A 121 -8.20 13.77 6.05
C ASP A 121 -8.19 14.06 7.55
N LEU A 122 -7.82 13.09 8.37
CA LEU A 122 -7.71 13.26 9.81
C LEU A 122 -6.61 14.24 10.23
N THR A 123 -5.49 14.23 9.51
CA THR A 123 -4.32 15.04 9.85
C THR A 123 -4.20 16.30 8.99
N GLU A 124 -5.15 16.53 8.10
CA GLU A 124 -5.15 17.64 7.12
C GLU A 124 -3.86 17.68 6.27
N ASN A 125 -3.21 16.54 6.09
CA ASN A 125 -1.97 16.45 5.32
C ASN A 125 -2.25 16.64 3.82
N ARG A 126 -1.69 17.69 3.25
CA ARG A 126 -1.79 18.04 1.82
C ARG A 126 -0.44 18.11 1.11
N ALA A 127 0.58 17.46 1.67
CA ALA A 127 1.90 17.43 1.05
C ALA A 127 1.82 16.87 -0.39
N PRO A 128 2.50 17.49 -1.36
CA PRO A 128 2.43 17.08 -2.77
C PRO A 128 3.14 15.76 -3.07
N ALA A 129 4.01 15.34 -2.18
CA ALA A 129 4.77 14.10 -2.31
C ALA A 129 4.62 13.23 -1.05
N ILE A 130 4.64 11.91 -1.27
CA ILE A 130 4.57 10.88 -0.24
C ILE A 130 5.92 10.18 -0.19
N PRO A 131 6.67 10.23 0.90
CA PRO A 131 7.84 9.38 1.06
C PRO A 131 7.38 7.93 1.25
N GLY A 132 7.96 7.01 0.47
CA GLY A 132 7.70 5.59 0.54
C GLY A 132 8.89 4.82 1.09
N CYS A 133 8.63 3.77 1.88
CA CYS A 133 9.64 2.83 2.35
C CYS A 133 9.05 1.44 2.60
N GLY A 134 9.92 0.44 2.64
CA GLY A 134 9.57 -0.96 2.87
C GLY A 134 9.69 -1.84 1.64
N GLY A 135 9.92 -3.15 1.89
CA GLY A 135 10.22 -4.13 0.84
C GLY A 135 9.14 -4.30 -0.24
N GLY A 136 7.87 -4.07 0.09
CA GLY A 136 6.77 -4.13 -0.88
C GLY A 136 6.88 -3.10 -2.01
N LEU A 137 7.55 -1.98 -1.75
CA LEU A 137 7.76 -0.91 -2.75
C LEU A 137 8.89 -1.22 -3.76
N GLN A 138 9.45 -2.42 -3.74
CA GLN A 138 10.30 -2.91 -4.83
C GLN A 138 9.46 -3.20 -6.10
N SER A 139 8.16 -3.43 -5.98
CA SER A 139 7.25 -3.53 -7.14
C SER A 139 7.01 -2.14 -7.74
N ARG A 140 7.46 -1.95 -8.98
CA ARG A 140 7.24 -0.72 -9.75
C ARG A 140 5.75 -0.49 -10.02
N ALA A 141 5.03 -1.57 -10.32
CA ALA A 141 3.58 -1.52 -10.55
C ALA A 141 2.83 -1.04 -9.31
N LEU A 142 3.16 -1.56 -8.11
CA LEU A 142 2.57 -1.10 -6.86
C LEU A 142 2.85 0.38 -6.60
N CYS A 143 4.10 0.80 -6.77
CA CYS A 143 4.49 2.20 -6.59
C CYS A 143 3.72 3.14 -7.51
N GLN A 144 3.57 2.76 -8.77
CA GLN A 144 2.82 3.56 -9.74
C GLN A 144 1.32 3.59 -9.41
N MET A 145 0.72 2.46 -9.01
CA MET A 145 -0.69 2.42 -8.58
C MET A 145 -0.94 3.35 -7.37
N LEU A 146 -0.03 3.38 -6.41
CA LEU A 146 -0.13 4.26 -5.24
C LEU A 146 -0.01 5.74 -5.61
N ALA A 147 0.91 6.08 -6.50
CA ALA A 147 1.03 7.44 -7.02
C ALA A 147 -0.24 7.86 -7.79
N ASP A 148 -0.71 7.00 -8.70
CA ASP A 148 -1.91 7.23 -9.52
C ASP A 148 -3.15 7.44 -8.62
N LEU A 149 -3.43 6.53 -7.69
CA LEU A 149 -4.58 6.61 -6.78
C LEU A 149 -4.53 7.84 -5.88
N SER A 150 -3.36 8.14 -5.30
CA SER A 150 -3.23 9.26 -4.36
C SER A 150 -3.24 10.63 -5.05
N GLY A 151 -2.96 10.68 -6.35
CA GLY A 151 -2.74 11.91 -7.09
C GLY A 151 -1.50 12.68 -6.62
N ARG A 152 -0.58 12.01 -5.90
CA ARG A 152 0.64 12.61 -5.34
C ARG A 152 1.88 11.84 -5.80
N GLU A 153 2.98 12.54 -5.89
CA GLU A 153 4.25 11.91 -6.22
C GLU A 153 4.67 10.94 -5.10
N LEU A 154 4.98 9.69 -5.43
CA LEU A 154 5.60 8.75 -4.50
C LEU A 154 7.12 8.81 -4.66
N VAL A 155 7.83 9.04 -3.56
CA VAL A 155 9.28 9.24 -3.56
C VAL A 155 9.96 8.17 -2.71
N LEU A 156 10.80 7.36 -3.32
CA LEU A 156 11.61 6.34 -2.66
C LEU A 156 13.05 6.82 -2.56
N ARG A 157 13.55 6.95 -1.33
CA ARG A 157 14.95 7.29 -1.10
C ARG A 157 15.84 6.04 -1.16
N PRO A 158 17.14 6.17 -1.45
CA PRO A 158 18.07 5.04 -1.39
C PRO A 158 17.97 4.30 -0.05
N GLY A 159 17.97 2.97 -0.09
CA GLY A 159 17.81 2.12 1.10
C GLY A 159 16.35 1.96 1.59
N PHE A 160 15.37 2.41 0.82
CA PHE A 160 13.94 2.34 1.19
C PHE A 160 13.46 0.91 1.50
N GLU A 161 14.08 -0.10 0.89
CA GLU A 161 13.72 -1.52 1.08
C GLU A 161 13.97 -1.99 2.52
N GLN A 162 14.97 -1.40 3.17
CA GLN A 162 15.40 -1.75 4.52
C GLN A 162 15.29 -0.57 5.49
N ALA A 163 14.29 0.27 5.31
CA ALA A 163 14.14 1.52 6.06
C ALA A 163 14.17 1.35 7.58
N THR A 164 13.67 0.25 8.13
CA THR A 164 13.73 -0.04 9.56
C THR A 164 15.18 -0.21 10.04
N VAL A 165 15.99 -0.96 9.30
CA VAL A 165 17.40 -1.17 9.63
C VAL A 165 18.19 0.14 9.50
N GLN A 166 17.95 0.89 8.43
CA GLN A 166 18.56 2.20 8.21
C GLN A 166 18.21 3.18 9.34
N GLY A 167 16.95 3.21 9.75
CA GLY A 167 16.51 4.06 10.86
C GLY A 167 17.15 3.69 12.19
N LEU A 168 17.32 2.39 12.48
CA LEU A 168 18.01 1.93 13.69
C LEU A 168 19.51 2.31 13.68
N ILE A 169 20.19 2.13 12.55
CA ILE A 169 21.58 2.54 12.40
C ILE A 169 21.71 4.05 12.66
N GLN A 170 20.85 4.84 12.04
CA GLN A 170 20.86 6.29 12.23
C GLN A 170 20.68 6.69 13.71
N LEU A 171 19.76 6.04 14.43
CA LEU A 171 19.56 6.31 15.85
C LEU A 171 20.79 5.93 16.70
N CYS A 172 21.45 4.81 16.38
CA CYS A 172 22.70 4.42 17.03
C CYS A 172 23.81 5.45 16.79
N ASP A 173 24.02 5.85 15.55
CA ASP A 173 25.03 6.85 15.17
C ASP A 173 24.78 8.18 15.91
N GLU A 174 23.54 8.68 15.87
CA GLU A 174 23.15 9.90 16.59
C GLU A 174 23.43 9.80 18.10
N THR A 175 23.15 8.63 18.70
CA THR A 175 23.36 8.40 20.14
C THR A 175 24.86 8.36 20.50
N MET A 176 25.69 7.84 19.60
CA MET A 176 27.13 7.75 19.77
C MET A 176 27.86 9.03 19.37
N GLY A 177 27.16 10.00 18.79
CA GLY A 177 27.75 11.24 18.28
C GLY A 177 28.52 11.05 16.98
N GLU A 178 28.26 9.95 16.27
CA GLU A 178 28.89 9.66 14.98
C GLU A 178 28.05 10.28 13.84
N PRO A 179 28.69 10.66 12.72
CA PRO A 179 27.95 11.15 11.56
C PRO A 179 27.09 10.03 10.97
N SER A 180 25.79 10.27 10.85
CA SER A 180 24.87 9.31 10.24
C SER A 180 25.25 9.04 8.80
N LEU A 181 25.46 7.77 8.47
CA LEU A 181 25.68 7.32 7.09
C LEU A 181 24.32 7.27 6.38
N HIS A 182 24.13 8.19 5.45
CA HIS A 182 22.97 8.12 4.53
C HIS A 182 23.34 7.26 3.34
N ALA A 183 22.39 6.44 2.88
CA ALA A 183 22.56 5.71 1.63
C ALA A 183 22.73 6.72 0.48
N ASP A 184 23.86 6.65 -0.21
CA ASP A 184 24.12 7.47 -1.39
C ASP A 184 23.23 7.03 -2.56
N GLY A 185 22.76 8.00 -3.33
CA GLY A 185 22.00 7.73 -4.55
C GLY A 185 20.87 8.73 -4.83
N THR A 186 20.28 8.57 -6.00
CA THR A 186 19.17 9.40 -6.44
C THR A 186 17.84 8.77 -6.02
N ALA A 187 16.92 9.58 -5.51
CA ALA A 187 15.58 9.12 -5.18
C ALA A 187 14.81 8.71 -6.45
N ILE A 188 14.11 7.57 -6.37
CA ILE A 188 13.18 7.13 -7.40
C ILE A 188 11.85 7.86 -7.18
N ARG A 189 11.25 8.35 -8.27
CA ARG A 189 10.00 9.12 -8.23
C ARG A 189 8.97 8.52 -9.16
N TYR A 190 7.75 8.36 -8.65
CA TYR A 190 6.58 7.94 -9.41
C TYR A 190 5.60 9.10 -9.46
N THR A 191 5.46 9.70 -10.64
CA THR A 191 4.53 10.81 -10.86
C THR A 191 3.13 10.26 -11.14
N PRO A 192 2.07 10.81 -10.53
CA PRO A 192 0.71 10.35 -10.76
C PRO A 192 0.26 10.58 -12.20
N ARG A 193 -0.41 9.58 -12.78
CA ARG A 193 -1.00 9.61 -14.10
C ARG A 193 -2.52 9.63 -13.96
N LYS A 194 -3.21 10.31 -14.86
CA LYS A 194 -4.68 10.37 -14.88
C LYS A 194 -5.28 9.19 -15.65
N GLU A 195 -6.51 8.84 -15.28
CA GLU A 195 -7.35 7.88 -16.02
C GLU A 195 -6.72 6.50 -16.24
N GLN A 196 -5.92 6.04 -15.27
CA GLN A 196 -5.28 4.73 -15.32
C GLN A 196 -6.25 3.61 -14.91
N LEU A 197 -5.88 2.38 -15.25
CA LEU A 197 -6.65 1.17 -14.93
C LEU A 197 -7.06 1.09 -13.45
N ILE A 198 -6.15 1.45 -12.55
CA ILE A 198 -6.39 1.40 -11.11
C ILE A 198 -7.52 2.34 -10.64
N HIS A 199 -7.76 3.47 -11.33
CA HIS A 199 -8.87 4.36 -11.01
C HIS A 199 -10.24 3.74 -11.34
N ARG A 200 -10.32 2.92 -12.41
CA ARG A 200 -11.52 2.16 -12.75
C ARG A 200 -11.71 0.94 -11.83
N TYR A 201 -10.60 0.37 -11.37
CA TYR A 201 -10.60 -0.79 -10.49
C TYR A 201 -11.06 -0.45 -9.06
N TYR A 202 -10.59 0.65 -8.49
CA TYR A 202 -10.82 1.02 -7.10
C TYR A 202 -12.30 1.00 -6.66
N PRO A 203 -13.24 1.66 -7.37
CA PRO A 203 -14.66 1.64 -6.98
C PRO A 203 -15.27 0.24 -7.03
N VAL A 204 -14.93 -0.58 -8.03
CA VAL A 204 -15.43 -1.96 -8.15
C VAL A 204 -14.85 -2.84 -7.03
N TRP A 205 -13.57 -2.68 -6.71
CA TRP A 205 -12.92 -3.34 -5.59
C TRP A 205 -13.61 -2.99 -4.26
N LEU A 206 -13.88 -1.71 -4.03
CA LEU A 206 -14.52 -1.23 -2.80
C LEU A 206 -15.92 -1.82 -2.62
N GLU A 207 -16.72 -1.83 -3.69
CA GLU A 207 -18.07 -2.40 -3.71
C GLU A 207 -18.02 -3.90 -3.38
N ASN A 208 -17.24 -4.68 -4.12
CA ASN A 208 -17.13 -6.13 -3.95
C ASN A 208 -16.66 -6.52 -2.55
N ARG A 209 -15.61 -5.85 -2.04
CA ARG A 209 -15.10 -6.07 -0.68
C ARG A 209 -16.16 -5.79 0.38
N ASN A 210 -16.83 -4.66 0.25
CA ASN A 210 -17.84 -4.24 1.22
C ASN A 210 -19.04 -5.20 1.20
N HIS A 211 -19.54 -5.54 0.02
CA HIS A 211 -20.65 -6.49 -0.15
C HIS A 211 -20.34 -7.86 0.49
N ALA A 212 -19.16 -8.42 0.21
CA ALA A 212 -18.75 -9.71 0.76
C ALA A 212 -18.66 -9.73 2.30
N ASN A 213 -18.45 -8.59 2.92
CA ASN A 213 -18.31 -8.45 4.35
C ASN A 213 -19.53 -7.83 5.05
N GLY A 214 -20.61 -7.57 4.30
CA GLY A 214 -21.84 -6.96 4.82
C GLY A 214 -21.61 -5.55 5.34
N VAL A 215 -20.73 -4.80 4.70
CA VAL A 215 -20.47 -3.39 4.95
C VAL A 215 -21.29 -2.59 3.97
N CYS A 216 -22.31 -1.87 4.47
CA CYS A 216 -23.16 -0.98 3.69
C CYS A 216 -22.72 0.47 3.88
#